data_e72f5c3511f15543c9c247092bcbec04
#
_entry.id   e72f5c3511f15543c9c247092bcbec04
#
_cell.length_a   1.000
_cell.length_b   1.000
_cell.length_c   1.000
_cell.angle_alpha   90.00
_cell.angle_beta   90.00
_cell.angle_gamma   90.00
#
_symmetry.space_group_name_H-M   'P 1'
#
loop_
_entity.id
_entity.type
_entity.pdbx_description
1 polymer ?
#
loop_
_entity_poly.entity_id
_entity_poly.type
_entity_poly.pdbx_seq_one_letter_code
_entity_poly.pdbx_strand_id
1 'polypeptide(L)'
;YTASALSFMIQGLAKPIVLTGSQLPVGILRSDGKENLLTALEIAGKKGSTGKPLLQEVAVFFQSKLFRGNRVSKISAHQFDAFDSPNYPLLGVAGVEIEIHTNELLEHPKTNTAYFKQLDARVGLIKLYPGINLSAYESVFNPEVHRAVVIEAFGSGNTPNHDAFAKVLSAYVEQGGILVTISQCTSGSIQPGKYASGHLLAELGAWNGTDLTTEAALTKLMWYLGTTTNPHQAGFCTVIAGESA
;
A
#
# COMPACT_ATOMS: atom_id res chain seq x y z
N TYR A 1 -7.22 -1.70 1.03
CA TYR A 1 -7.23 -0.26 1.31
C TYR A 1 -7.41 0.03 2.81
N THR A 2 -8.41 -0.57 3.48
CA THR A 2 -8.65 -0.33 4.92
C THR A 2 -7.46 -0.75 5.78
N ALA A 3 -6.89 -1.93 5.54
CA ALA A 3 -5.72 -2.41 6.27
C ALA A 3 -4.51 -1.49 6.06
N SER A 4 -4.28 -1.09 4.80
CA SER A 4 -3.21 -0.17 4.43
C SER A 4 -3.38 1.19 5.12
N ALA A 5 -4.56 1.80 5.06
CA ALA A 5 -4.85 3.07 5.72
C ALA A 5 -4.64 2.99 7.23
N LEU A 6 -5.15 1.96 7.89
CA LEU A 6 -4.99 1.76 9.33
C LEU A 6 -3.51 1.61 9.74
N SER A 7 -2.67 1.01 8.89
CA SER A 7 -1.23 0.88 9.13
C SER A 7 -0.53 2.24 9.27
N PHE A 8 -0.98 3.25 8.52
CA PHE A 8 -0.43 4.61 8.61
C PHE A 8 -1.12 5.46 9.67
N MET A 9 -2.44 5.29 9.83
CA MET A 9 -3.24 6.08 10.77
C MET A 9 -2.98 5.70 12.23
N ILE A 10 -2.51 4.48 12.51
CA ILE A 10 -2.28 3.98 13.88
C ILE A 10 -0.86 3.48 13.98
N GLN A 11 0.02 4.29 14.53
CA GLN A 11 1.43 3.99 14.66
C GLN A 11 1.79 3.56 16.09
N GLY A 12 2.83 2.76 16.24
CA GLY A 12 3.26 2.26 17.53
C GLY A 12 2.22 1.33 18.19
N LEU A 13 1.58 0.48 17.40
CA LEU A 13 0.57 -0.47 17.88
C LEU A 13 1.16 -1.43 18.90
N ALA A 14 0.58 -1.43 20.12
CA ALA A 14 0.90 -2.40 21.18
C ALA A 14 -0.02 -3.64 21.16
N LYS A 15 -0.97 -3.68 20.25
CA LYS A 15 -1.97 -4.77 20.07
C LYS A 15 -2.18 -5.02 18.58
N PRO A 16 -2.57 -6.24 18.16
CA PRO A 16 -2.87 -6.50 16.77
C PRO A 16 -4.17 -5.83 16.32
N ILE A 17 -4.21 -5.51 15.04
CA ILE A 17 -5.45 -5.29 14.29
C ILE A 17 -5.46 -6.31 13.18
N VAL A 18 -6.34 -7.30 13.24
CA VAL A 18 -6.45 -8.35 12.23
C VAL A 18 -7.75 -8.15 11.46
N LEU A 19 -7.64 -7.79 10.19
CA LEU A 19 -8.77 -7.72 9.28
C LEU A 19 -8.98 -9.09 8.64
N THR A 20 -10.23 -9.47 8.51
CA THR A 20 -10.61 -10.70 7.80
C THR A 20 -11.95 -10.53 7.10
N GLY A 21 -12.38 -11.53 6.37
CA GLY A 21 -13.64 -11.55 5.65
C GLY A 21 -13.95 -12.93 5.10
N SER A 22 -14.86 -13.00 4.15
CA SER A 22 -15.19 -14.24 3.45
C SER A 22 -15.51 -14.00 1.99
N GLN A 23 -15.25 -14.99 1.14
CA GLN A 23 -15.69 -14.97 -0.25
C GLN A 23 -17.16 -15.37 -0.38
N LEU A 24 -17.64 -16.27 0.48
CA LEU A 24 -19.04 -16.68 0.52
C LEU A 24 -19.71 -16.14 1.79
N PRO A 25 -20.96 -15.65 1.71
CA PRO A 25 -21.73 -15.22 2.88
C PRO A 25 -21.77 -16.31 3.96
N VAL A 26 -21.68 -15.90 5.23
CA VAL A 26 -21.59 -16.83 6.39
C VAL A 26 -22.76 -17.82 6.46
N GLY A 27 -23.93 -17.47 5.92
CA GLY A 27 -25.10 -18.35 5.87
C GLY A 27 -25.05 -19.46 4.81
N ILE A 28 -24.04 -19.50 3.94
CA ILE A 28 -23.89 -20.53 2.92
C ILE A 28 -23.08 -21.71 3.46
N LEU A 29 -23.48 -22.93 3.12
CA LEU A 29 -22.87 -24.18 3.65
C LEU A 29 -21.35 -24.25 3.46
N ARG A 30 -20.81 -23.73 2.35
CA ARG A 30 -19.39 -23.75 2.03
C ARG A 30 -18.67 -22.42 2.37
N SER A 31 -19.26 -21.60 3.26
CA SER A 31 -18.63 -20.34 3.64
C SER A 31 -17.29 -20.55 4.33
N ASP A 32 -16.30 -19.79 3.89
CA ASP A 32 -14.97 -19.64 4.51
C ASP A 32 -14.98 -18.68 5.72
N GLY A 33 -16.10 -17.98 5.94
CA GLY A 33 -16.17 -16.86 6.90
C GLY A 33 -15.99 -17.29 8.35
N LYS A 34 -16.53 -18.45 8.76
CA LYS A 34 -16.39 -18.95 10.13
C LYS A 34 -14.94 -19.28 10.46
N GLU A 35 -14.27 -20.00 9.57
CA GLU A 35 -12.88 -20.41 9.73
C GLU A 35 -11.97 -19.18 9.75
N ASN A 36 -12.13 -18.29 8.79
CA ASN A 36 -11.35 -17.05 8.72
C ASN A 36 -11.52 -16.21 9.99
N LEU A 37 -12.74 -16.08 10.53
CA LEU A 37 -12.99 -15.29 11.74
C LEU A 37 -12.37 -15.93 12.98
N LEU A 38 -12.59 -17.23 13.20
CA LEU A 38 -12.07 -17.92 14.39
C LEU A 38 -10.53 -17.91 14.40
N THR A 39 -9.91 -18.18 13.27
CA THR A 39 -8.44 -18.15 13.15
C THR A 39 -7.88 -16.74 13.34
N ALA A 40 -8.54 -15.72 12.78
CA ALA A 40 -8.14 -14.33 12.99
C ALA A 40 -8.20 -13.92 14.48
N LEU A 41 -9.23 -14.37 15.23
CA LEU A 41 -9.34 -14.13 16.66
C LEU A 41 -8.24 -14.86 17.44
N GLU A 42 -7.94 -16.11 17.09
CA GLU A 42 -6.85 -16.86 17.71
C GLU A 42 -5.49 -16.20 17.48
N ILE A 43 -5.20 -15.76 16.23
CA ILE A 43 -3.98 -15.02 15.90
C ILE A 43 -3.89 -13.73 16.73
N ALA A 44 -4.98 -12.97 16.81
CA ALA A 44 -5.02 -11.74 17.60
C ALA A 44 -4.79 -11.97 19.10
N GLY A 45 -5.16 -13.14 19.61
CA GLY A 45 -4.97 -13.54 21.01
C GLY A 45 -3.59 -14.09 21.34
N LYS A 46 -2.76 -14.43 20.32
CA LYS A 46 -1.43 -15.04 20.55
C LYS A 46 -0.50 -14.08 21.28
N LYS A 47 0.21 -14.62 22.28
CA LYS A 47 1.19 -13.87 23.08
C LYS A 47 2.58 -14.43 22.87
N GLY A 48 3.57 -13.55 22.88
CA GLY A 48 4.97 -13.92 22.90
C GLY A 48 5.43 -14.38 24.29
N SER A 49 6.69 -14.76 24.42
CA SER A 49 7.32 -15.22 25.67
C SER A 49 7.26 -14.20 26.81
N THR A 50 7.11 -12.92 26.50
CA THR A 50 7.00 -11.82 27.47
C THR A 50 5.55 -11.57 27.94
N GLY A 51 4.57 -12.36 27.48
CA GLY A 51 3.14 -12.17 27.77
C GLY A 51 2.47 -11.01 27.00
N LYS A 52 3.23 -10.28 26.20
CA LYS A 52 2.68 -9.24 25.29
C LYS A 52 2.10 -9.86 24.02
N PRO A 53 1.16 -9.18 23.33
CA PRO A 53 0.72 -9.64 22.02
C PRO A 53 1.90 -9.94 21.09
N LEU A 54 1.85 -11.08 20.42
CA LEU A 54 2.92 -11.48 19.49
C LEU A 54 2.92 -10.59 18.24
N LEU A 55 1.72 -10.35 17.68
CA LEU A 55 1.51 -9.46 16.55
C LEU A 55 1.17 -8.04 17.06
N GLN A 56 1.94 -7.04 16.65
CA GLN A 56 1.76 -5.63 17.04
C GLN A 56 1.72 -4.72 15.81
N GLU A 57 1.00 -5.15 14.80
CA GLU A 57 0.80 -4.45 13.55
C GLU A 57 -0.60 -4.70 12.98
N VAL A 58 -0.96 -3.99 11.91
CA VAL A 58 -2.16 -4.24 11.14
C VAL A 58 -1.89 -5.39 10.18
N ALA A 59 -2.72 -6.42 10.23
CA ALA A 59 -2.61 -7.58 9.37
C ALA A 59 -3.94 -7.93 8.69
N VAL A 60 -3.86 -8.66 7.59
CA VAL A 60 -5.00 -9.29 6.92
C VAL A 60 -4.83 -10.81 7.04
N PHE A 61 -5.83 -11.48 7.58
CA PHE A 61 -5.90 -12.94 7.57
C PHE A 61 -6.97 -13.40 6.58
N PHE A 62 -6.58 -14.23 5.63
CA PHE A 62 -7.50 -14.77 4.64
C PHE A 62 -6.99 -16.09 4.09
N GLN A 63 -7.87 -17.10 3.98
CA GLN A 63 -7.55 -18.41 3.38
C GLN A 63 -6.22 -18.98 3.93
N SER A 64 -6.16 -19.19 5.24
CA SER A 64 -4.99 -19.76 5.93
C SER A 64 -3.69 -18.95 5.86
N LYS A 65 -3.70 -17.73 5.32
CA LYS A 65 -2.53 -16.88 5.16
C LYS A 65 -2.67 -15.60 5.98
N LEU A 66 -1.61 -15.21 6.68
CA LEU A 66 -1.52 -13.94 7.40
C LEU A 66 -0.57 -13.02 6.66
N PHE A 67 -1.07 -11.86 6.26
CA PHE A 67 -0.34 -10.86 5.50
C PHE A 67 -0.15 -9.58 6.32
N ARG A 68 0.93 -8.83 6.07
CA ARG A 68 1.05 -7.45 6.54
C ARG A 68 0.03 -6.56 5.83
N GLY A 69 -0.69 -5.73 6.59
CA GLY A 69 -1.86 -5.01 6.09
C GLY A 69 -1.61 -4.02 4.95
N ASN A 70 -0.40 -3.46 4.87
CA ASN A 70 0.01 -2.52 3.82
C ASN A 70 0.91 -3.12 2.74
N ARG A 71 1.07 -4.46 2.75
CA ARG A 71 1.84 -5.21 1.73
C ARG A 71 0.96 -6.13 0.89
N VAL A 72 -0.32 -6.21 1.21
CA VAL A 72 -1.28 -7.14 0.62
C VAL A 72 -2.19 -6.44 -0.39
N SER A 73 -2.47 -7.11 -1.50
CA SER A 73 -3.45 -6.72 -2.52
C SER A 73 -4.48 -7.80 -2.77
N LYS A 74 -5.70 -7.40 -3.12
CA LYS A 74 -6.74 -8.35 -3.53
C LYS A 74 -6.56 -8.71 -5.00
N ILE A 75 -6.21 -9.97 -5.26
CA ILE A 75 -5.88 -10.47 -6.60
C ILE A 75 -7.03 -11.23 -7.27
N SER A 76 -8.06 -11.65 -6.52
CA SER A 76 -9.20 -12.38 -7.09
C SER A 76 -10.52 -11.94 -6.45
N ALA A 77 -11.57 -11.87 -7.30
CA ALA A 77 -12.95 -11.64 -6.88
C ALA A 77 -13.72 -12.96 -6.65
N HIS A 78 -13.19 -14.11 -7.08
CA HIS A 78 -13.93 -15.39 -7.09
C HIS A 78 -13.22 -16.53 -6.36
N GLN A 79 -11.89 -16.49 -6.27
CA GLN A 79 -11.12 -17.54 -5.60
C GLN A 79 -11.13 -17.34 -4.09
N PHE A 80 -11.11 -18.44 -3.31
CA PHE A 80 -10.88 -18.34 -1.87
C PHE A 80 -9.51 -17.73 -1.59
N ASP A 81 -8.47 -18.12 -2.33
CA ASP A 81 -7.15 -17.47 -2.31
C ASP A 81 -7.21 -16.11 -3.02
N ALA A 82 -7.83 -15.15 -2.35
CA ALA A 82 -8.21 -13.87 -2.94
C ALA A 82 -7.21 -12.74 -2.72
N PHE A 83 -6.21 -12.94 -1.87
CA PHE A 83 -5.19 -11.97 -1.50
C PHE A 83 -3.79 -12.51 -1.72
N ASP A 84 -2.86 -11.62 -2.06
CA ASP A 84 -1.45 -11.93 -2.19
C ASP A 84 -0.57 -10.76 -1.72
N SER A 85 0.68 -11.08 -1.36
CA SER A 85 1.71 -10.11 -0.95
C SER A 85 3.01 -10.39 -1.71
N PRO A 86 3.10 -9.96 -2.99
CA PRO A 86 4.20 -10.38 -3.87
C PRO A 86 5.59 -9.86 -3.48
N ASN A 87 5.64 -8.74 -2.74
CA ASN A 87 6.88 -8.07 -2.35
C ASN A 87 7.22 -8.22 -0.86
N TYR A 88 6.46 -9.03 -0.13
CA TYR A 88 6.74 -9.29 1.29
C TYR A 88 6.29 -10.70 1.67
N PRO A 89 7.06 -11.44 2.49
CA PRO A 89 6.68 -12.77 2.92
C PRO A 89 5.43 -12.76 3.80
N LEU A 90 4.79 -13.92 3.95
CA LEU A 90 3.68 -14.10 4.87
C LEU A 90 4.15 -13.90 6.30
N LEU A 91 3.31 -13.27 7.12
CA LEU A 91 3.55 -13.16 8.57
C LEU A 91 3.22 -14.46 9.31
N GLY A 92 2.49 -15.37 8.66
CA GLY A 92 2.18 -16.68 9.20
C GLY A 92 1.24 -17.47 8.32
N VAL A 93 1.07 -18.73 8.68
CA VAL A 93 0.20 -19.68 7.98
C VAL A 93 -0.60 -20.48 9.02
N ALA A 94 -1.89 -20.68 8.77
CA ALA A 94 -2.77 -21.51 9.57
C ALA A 94 -2.97 -22.87 8.87
N GLY A 95 -2.38 -23.91 9.42
CA GLY A 95 -2.63 -25.31 9.07
C GLY A 95 -3.39 -25.99 10.22
N VAL A 96 -2.95 -27.19 10.60
CA VAL A 96 -3.41 -27.85 11.86
C VAL A 96 -3.01 -26.98 13.06
N GLU A 97 -1.82 -26.38 12.98
CA GLU A 97 -1.33 -25.39 13.92
C GLU A 97 -1.18 -24.03 13.21
N ILE A 98 -1.25 -22.96 13.97
CA ILE A 98 -0.99 -21.61 13.46
C ILE A 98 0.48 -21.29 13.71
N GLU A 99 1.24 -21.22 12.63
CA GLU A 99 2.63 -20.82 12.61
C GLU A 99 2.74 -19.32 12.34
N ILE A 100 3.43 -18.58 13.19
CA ILE A 100 3.74 -17.14 13.01
C ILE A 100 5.23 -16.99 12.74
N HIS A 101 5.56 -16.34 11.63
CA HIS A 101 6.92 -16.08 11.19
C HIS A 101 7.47 -14.86 11.94
N THR A 102 7.99 -15.07 13.14
CA THR A 102 8.37 -13.99 14.06
C THR A 102 9.45 -13.06 13.51
N ASN A 103 10.31 -13.54 12.62
CA ASN A 103 11.34 -12.74 11.97
C ASN A 103 10.76 -11.73 10.94
N GLU A 104 9.53 -11.98 10.51
CA GLU A 104 8.83 -11.14 9.53
C GLU A 104 7.92 -10.09 10.20
N LEU A 105 7.76 -10.15 11.52
CA LEU A 105 6.95 -9.17 12.25
C LEU A 105 7.69 -7.85 12.40
N LEU A 106 6.93 -6.76 12.51
CA LEU A 106 7.50 -5.49 12.93
C LEU A 106 8.09 -5.60 14.33
N GLU A 107 9.19 -4.88 14.56
CA GLU A 107 9.75 -4.76 15.90
C GLU A 107 8.70 -4.18 16.87
N HIS A 108 8.77 -4.64 18.12
CA HIS A 108 7.91 -4.10 19.16
C HIS A 108 8.07 -2.57 19.28
N PRO A 109 6.97 -1.82 19.31
CA PRO A 109 7.05 -0.37 19.34
C PRO A 109 7.73 0.12 20.59
N LYS A 110 8.63 1.10 20.42
CA LYS A 110 9.34 1.79 21.52
C LYS A 110 8.54 3.01 22.04
N THR A 111 7.47 3.38 21.34
CA THR A 111 6.63 4.55 21.62
C THR A 111 5.20 4.13 21.95
N ASN A 112 4.45 5.02 22.58
CA ASN A 112 3.02 4.83 22.77
C ASN A 112 2.27 4.87 21.44
N THR A 113 1.14 4.16 21.37
CA THR A 113 0.27 4.19 20.18
C THR A 113 -0.23 5.62 19.91
N ALA A 114 0.01 6.07 18.69
CA ALA A 114 -0.44 7.37 18.18
C ALA A 114 -1.52 7.17 17.10
N TYR A 115 -2.49 8.09 17.07
CA TYR A 115 -3.63 8.05 16.16
C TYR A 115 -3.65 9.29 15.28
N PHE A 116 -3.57 9.09 13.98
CA PHE A 116 -3.63 10.13 12.95
C PHE A 116 -4.96 10.01 12.20
N LYS A 117 -5.87 10.96 12.42
CA LYS A 117 -7.24 10.89 11.89
C LYS A 117 -7.43 11.66 10.59
N GLN A 118 -6.48 12.52 10.23
CA GLN A 118 -6.56 13.34 9.02
C GLN A 118 -6.04 12.55 7.81
N LEU A 119 -6.85 12.55 6.77
CA LEU A 119 -6.51 12.07 5.44
C LEU A 119 -6.85 13.17 4.43
N ASP A 120 -5.94 13.48 3.51
CA ASP A 120 -6.24 14.32 2.35
C ASP A 120 -6.64 13.42 1.17
N ALA A 121 -7.91 13.40 0.83
CA ALA A 121 -8.45 12.57 -0.25
C ALA A 121 -8.14 13.09 -1.67
N ARG A 122 -7.48 14.26 -1.80
CA ARG A 122 -7.10 14.84 -3.09
C ARG A 122 -5.87 14.12 -3.69
N VAL A 123 -5.99 12.82 -3.87
CA VAL A 123 -4.99 11.94 -4.48
C VAL A 123 -5.60 11.24 -5.67
N GLY A 124 -5.02 11.45 -6.84
CA GLY A 124 -5.40 10.78 -8.08
C GLY A 124 -4.58 9.52 -8.35
N LEU A 125 -5.09 8.66 -9.21
CA LEU A 125 -4.39 7.47 -9.72
C LEU A 125 -4.51 7.41 -11.24
N ILE A 126 -3.38 7.25 -11.92
CA ILE A 126 -3.32 7.00 -13.37
C ILE A 126 -2.50 5.74 -13.64
N LYS A 127 -3.12 4.79 -14.30
CA LYS A 127 -2.43 3.62 -14.85
C LYS A 127 -2.05 3.91 -16.30
N LEU A 128 -0.76 3.85 -16.61
CA LEU A 128 -0.26 4.08 -17.96
C LEU A 128 -0.60 2.89 -18.88
N TYR A 129 -0.92 3.19 -20.12
CA TYR A 129 -1.09 2.19 -21.20
C TYR A 129 -0.59 2.77 -22.52
N PRO A 130 -0.21 1.95 -23.51
CA PRO A 130 0.22 2.44 -24.80
C PRO A 130 -0.88 3.28 -25.49
N GLY A 131 -0.50 4.48 -25.96
CA GLY A 131 -1.46 5.41 -26.60
C GLY A 131 -2.28 6.25 -25.62
N ILE A 132 -1.99 6.25 -24.32
CA ILE A 132 -2.65 7.15 -23.36
C ILE A 132 -2.48 8.61 -23.79
N ASN A 133 -3.58 9.35 -23.82
CA ASN A 133 -3.59 10.79 -24.03
C ASN A 133 -3.91 11.50 -22.72
N LEU A 134 -2.91 12.06 -22.05
CA LEU A 134 -3.10 12.76 -20.77
C LEU A 134 -3.94 14.03 -20.86
N SER A 135 -4.10 14.65 -22.05
CA SER A 135 -5.01 15.79 -22.21
C SER A 135 -6.47 15.43 -21.90
N ALA A 136 -6.85 14.15 -22.03
CA ALA A 136 -8.16 13.68 -21.60
C ALA A 136 -8.33 13.59 -20.07
N TYR A 137 -7.24 13.75 -19.32
CA TYR A 137 -7.20 13.65 -17.86
C TYR A 137 -6.81 14.98 -17.20
N GLU A 138 -7.08 16.12 -17.84
CA GLU A 138 -6.71 17.45 -17.33
C GLU A 138 -7.21 17.70 -15.89
N SER A 139 -8.42 17.24 -15.56
CA SER A 139 -8.96 17.36 -14.22
C SER A 139 -8.18 16.52 -13.17
N VAL A 140 -7.53 15.43 -13.60
CA VAL A 140 -6.67 14.63 -12.70
C VAL A 140 -5.36 15.35 -12.43
N PHE A 141 -4.80 16.03 -13.44
CA PHE A 141 -3.57 16.80 -13.33
C PHE A 141 -3.84 18.28 -13.01
N ASN A 142 -4.85 18.56 -12.19
CA ASN A 142 -5.14 19.87 -11.62
C ASN A 142 -4.87 19.84 -10.10
N PRO A 143 -3.88 20.62 -9.58
CA PRO A 143 -3.52 20.59 -8.15
C PRO A 143 -4.65 21.06 -7.21
N GLU A 144 -5.61 21.83 -7.71
CA GLU A 144 -6.81 22.21 -6.94
C GLU A 144 -7.77 21.02 -6.73
N VAL A 145 -7.77 20.04 -7.64
CA VAL A 145 -8.56 18.82 -7.57
C VAL A 145 -7.77 17.68 -6.91
N HIS A 146 -6.56 17.42 -7.41
CA HIS A 146 -5.68 16.42 -6.86
C HIS A 146 -4.33 17.05 -6.51
N ARG A 147 -4.05 17.13 -5.22
CA ARG A 147 -2.79 17.63 -4.69
C ARG A 147 -1.60 16.73 -5.05
N ALA A 148 -1.88 15.45 -5.22
CA ALA A 148 -0.91 14.47 -5.68
C ALA A 148 -1.54 13.44 -6.63
N VAL A 149 -0.73 12.90 -7.55
CA VAL A 149 -1.14 11.83 -8.47
C VAL A 149 -0.14 10.68 -8.39
N VAL A 150 -0.65 9.49 -8.12
CA VAL A 150 0.08 8.24 -8.22
C VAL A 150 0.04 7.77 -9.68
N ILE A 151 1.21 7.51 -10.26
CA ILE A 151 1.37 6.99 -11.62
C ILE A 151 1.82 5.54 -11.54
N GLU A 152 0.98 4.62 -12.00
CA GLU A 152 1.35 3.23 -12.26
C GLU A 152 2.10 3.16 -13.59
N ALA A 153 3.43 3.15 -13.52
CA ALA A 153 4.34 3.14 -14.66
C ALA A 153 4.60 1.72 -15.18
N PHE A 154 5.10 1.61 -16.40
CA PHE A 154 5.48 0.32 -16.99
C PHE A 154 6.70 -0.27 -16.29
N GLY A 155 6.64 -1.55 -15.93
CA GLY A 155 7.78 -2.30 -15.39
C GLY A 155 8.44 -1.57 -14.22
N SER A 156 9.72 -1.24 -14.33
CA SER A 156 10.52 -0.60 -13.29
C SER A 156 10.46 0.95 -13.30
N GLY A 157 9.46 1.56 -13.96
CA GLY A 157 9.26 3.01 -13.98
C GLY A 157 9.30 3.66 -15.37
N ASN A 158 9.15 2.87 -16.45
CA ASN A 158 9.12 3.41 -17.81
C ASN A 158 7.81 4.14 -18.10
N THR A 159 7.89 5.15 -18.97
CA THR A 159 6.78 6.00 -19.41
C THR A 159 6.71 6.10 -20.93
N PRO A 160 5.56 6.53 -21.50
CA PRO A 160 5.53 6.97 -22.89
C PRO A 160 6.55 8.09 -23.15
N ASN A 161 7.24 8.01 -24.28
CA ASN A 161 8.27 8.98 -24.67
C ASN A 161 7.73 9.88 -25.79
N HIS A 162 6.89 10.89 -25.43
CA HIS A 162 6.43 11.92 -26.35
C HIS A 162 6.13 13.24 -25.63
N ASP A 163 6.36 14.36 -26.33
CA ASP A 163 6.30 15.71 -25.76
C ASP A 163 4.96 16.08 -25.11
N ALA A 164 3.85 15.65 -25.71
CA ALA A 164 2.52 15.94 -25.14
C ALA A 164 2.32 15.33 -23.76
N PHE A 165 2.87 14.12 -23.52
CA PHE A 165 2.86 13.46 -22.22
C PHE A 165 3.70 14.24 -21.19
N ALA A 166 4.93 14.62 -21.59
CA ALA A 166 5.83 15.37 -20.73
C ALA A 166 5.25 16.74 -20.35
N LYS A 167 4.64 17.47 -21.31
CA LYS A 167 4.03 18.78 -21.08
C LYS A 167 2.95 18.79 -20.01
N VAL A 168 2.05 17.81 -20.01
CA VAL A 168 0.98 17.73 -19.00
C VAL A 168 1.55 17.52 -17.60
N LEU A 169 2.54 16.63 -17.47
CA LEU A 169 3.16 16.35 -16.18
C LEU A 169 4.00 17.53 -15.68
N SER A 170 4.77 18.19 -16.57
CA SER A 170 5.55 19.38 -16.22
C SER A 170 4.65 20.51 -15.73
N ALA A 171 3.57 20.80 -16.46
CA ALA A 171 2.63 21.84 -16.06
C ALA A 171 1.96 21.56 -14.70
N TYR A 172 1.67 20.30 -14.40
CA TYR A 172 1.13 19.91 -13.10
C TYR A 172 2.12 20.13 -11.95
N VAL A 173 3.38 19.72 -12.14
CA VAL A 173 4.45 19.92 -11.15
C VAL A 173 4.78 21.40 -10.94
N GLU A 174 4.86 22.18 -12.02
CA GLU A 174 5.09 23.65 -11.97
C GLU A 174 3.99 24.38 -11.19
N GLN A 175 2.77 23.87 -11.18
CA GLN A 175 1.65 24.39 -10.39
C GLN A 175 1.63 23.84 -8.94
N GLY A 176 2.66 23.10 -8.52
CA GLY A 176 2.80 22.55 -7.17
C GLY A 176 2.17 21.17 -6.97
N GLY A 177 1.76 20.49 -8.04
CA GLY A 177 1.29 19.11 -7.99
C GLY A 177 2.43 18.13 -7.67
N ILE A 178 2.11 17.08 -6.93
CA ILE A 178 3.06 16.04 -6.53
C ILE A 178 2.82 14.80 -7.37
N LEU A 179 3.88 14.26 -7.97
CA LEU A 179 3.86 12.96 -8.65
C LEU A 179 4.49 11.89 -7.77
N VAL A 180 3.87 10.72 -7.72
CA VAL A 180 4.43 9.51 -7.09
C VAL A 180 4.42 8.39 -8.12
N THR A 181 5.53 7.68 -8.26
CA THR A 181 5.65 6.59 -9.23
C THR A 181 5.66 5.24 -8.53
N ILE A 182 4.79 4.34 -8.94
CA ILE A 182 4.79 2.92 -8.58
C ILE A 182 4.78 2.04 -9.83
N SER A 183 5.07 0.76 -9.67
CA SER A 183 5.02 -0.20 -10.78
C SER A 183 3.59 -0.70 -11.03
N GLN A 184 3.26 -0.98 -12.30
CA GLN A 184 2.08 -1.78 -12.66
C GLN A 184 2.26 -3.27 -12.38
N CYS A 185 3.51 -3.71 -12.22
CA CYS A 185 3.80 -5.10 -11.92
C CYS A 185 3.43 -5.40 -10.47
N THR A 186 2.87 -6.57 -10.24
CA THR A 186 2.50 -7.03 -8.90
C THR A 186 3.71 -7.28 -8.00
N SER A 187 4.88 -7.55 -8.59
CA SER A 187 6.15 -7.76 -7.88
C SER A 187 7.28 -6.93 -8.47
N GLY A 188 8.30 -6.65 -7.67
CA GLY A 188 9.44 -5.82 -8.01
C GLY A 188 9.30 -4.38 -7.53
N SER A 189 10.24 -3.52 -7.93
CA SER A 189 10.33 -2.13 -7.47
C SER A 189 10.61 -1.15 -8.59
N ILE A 190 10.30 0.12 -8.35
CA ILE A 190 10.74 1.22 -9.21
C ILE A 190 12.25 1.40 -9.07
N GLN A 191 12.94 1.41 -10.19
CA GLN A 191 14.40 1.64 -10.28
C GLN A 191 14.66 2.83 -11.19
N PRO A 192 14.68 4.06 -10.65
CA PRO A 192 14.88 5.27 -11.45
C PRO A 192 16.20 5.19 -12.22
N GLY A 193 16.16 5.58 -13.50
CA GLY A 193 17.37 5.68 -14.32
C GLY A 193 17.92 4.38 -14.90
N LYS A 194 17.27 3.24 -14.69
CA LYS A 194 17.72 1.97 -15.28
C LYS A 194 17.58 1.94 -16.81
N TYR A 195 16.58 2.63 -17.35
CA TYR A 195 16.32 2.74 -18.80
C TYR A 195 16.06 4.20 -19.18
N ALA A 196 16.43 4.58 -20.41
CA ALA A 196 16.25 5.95 -20.91
C ALA A 196 14.78 6.43 -20.85
N SER A 197 13.82 5.55 -21.06
CA SER A 197 12.38 5.84 -20.97
C SER A 197 11.86 6.05 -19.54
N GLY A 198 12.66 5.79 -18.51
CA GLY A 198 12.34 5.99 -17.09
C GLY A 198 12.84 7.32 -16.51
N HIS A 199 13.52 8.16 -17.31
CA HIS A 199 14.10 9.40 -16.79
C HIS A 199 13.09 10.51 -16.55
N LEU A 200 12.04 10.62 -17.38
CA LEU A 200 11.10 11.74 -17.35
C LEU A 200 10.50 11.97 -15.95
N LEU A 201 9.96 10.94 -15.30
CA LEU A 201 9.35 11.10 -13.98
C LEU A 201 10.37 11.49 -12.91
N ALA A 202 11.59 10.95 -13.00
CA ALA A 202 12.68 11.31 -12.10
C ALA A 202 13.14 12.76 -12.31
N GLU A 203 13.27 13.21 -13.57
CA GLU A 203 13.61 14.61 -13.92
C GLU A 203 12.55 15.61 -13.45
N LEU A 204 11.27 15.20 -13.47
CA LEU A 204 10.16 15.99 -12.93
C LEU A 204 10.07 15.94 -11.39
N GLY A 205 10.99 15.24 -10.71
CA GLY A 205 11.00 15.13 -9.27
C GLY A 205 9.90 14.25 -8.69
N ALA A 206 9.36 13.30 -9.48
CA ALA A 206 8.38 12.35 -8.97
C ALA A 206 8.96 11.52 -7.83
N TRP A 207 8.19 11.37 -6.75
CA TRP A 207 8.58 10.60 -5.59
C TRP A 207 8.58 9.11 -5.91
N ASN A 208 9.61 8.42 -5.46
CA ASN A 208 9.76 6.99 -5.70
C ASN A 208 8.90 6.19 -4.71
N GLY A 209 7.90 5.49 -5.21
CA GLY A 209 7.07 4.56 -4.44
C GLY A 209 7.72 3.20 -4.19
N THR A 210 8.96 2.98 -4.66
CA THR A 210 9.71 1.73 -4.45
C THR A 210 8.91 0.49 -4.86
N ASP A 211 8.58 -0.36 -3.92
CA ASP A 211 7.81 -1.60 -4.07
C ASP A 211 6.44 -1.56 -3.37
N LEU A 212 5.92 -0.32 -3.15
CA LEU A 212 4.59 -0.13 -2.58
C LEU A 212 3.51 -0.79 -3.46
N THR A 213 2.52 -1.38 -2.82
CA THR A 213 1.26 -1.73 -3.49
C THR A 213 0.50 -0.45 -3.85
N THR A 214 -0.42 -0.51 -4.81
CA THR A 214 -1.29 0.63 -5.13
C THR A 214 -2.07 1.11 -3.92
N GLU A 215 -2.57 0.17 -3.11
CA GLU A 215 -3.29 0.45 -1.87
C GLU A 215 -2.41 1.20 -0.86
N ALA A 216 -1.18 0.76 -0.68
CA ALA A 216 -0.22 1.39 0.23
C ALA A 216 0.19 2.78 -0.26
N ALA A 217 0.49 2.94 -1.55
CA ALA A 217 0.88 4.22 -2.13
C ALA A 217 -0.20 5.28 -1.96
N LEU A 218 -1.46 4.94 -2.31
CA LEU A 218 -2.60 5.85 -2.18
C LEU A 218 -2.86 6.22 -0.71
N THR A 219 -2.96 5.24 0.17
CA THR A 219 -3.33 5.49 1.57
C THR A 219 -2.22 6.15 2.37
N LYS A 220 -0.94 5.83 2.09
CA LYS A 220 0.21 6.53 2.65
C LYS A 220 0.23 8.00 2.23
N LEU A 221 -0.01 8.25 0.93
CA LEU A 221 -0.03 9.59 0.39
C LEU A 221 -1.17 10.44 0.98
N MET A 222 -2.39 9.88 1.07
CA MET A 222 -3.52 10.53 1.73
C MET A 222 -3.22 10.86 3.20
N TRP A 223 -2.63 9.92 3.93
CA TRP A 223 -2.21 10.14 5.32
C TRP A 223 -1.12 11.20 5.41
N TYR A 224 -0.08 11.10 4.60
CA TYR A 224 1.06 12.01 4.63
C TYR A 224 0.65 13.45 4.31
N LEU A 225 -0.16 13.65 3.29
CA LEU A 225 -0.69 14.96 2.91
C LEU A 225 -1.68 15.52 3.93
N GLY A 226 -2.43 14.67 4.62
CA GLY A 226 -3.38 15.07 5.66
C GLY A 226 -2.71 15.46 6.98
N THR A 227 -1.49 14.96 7.25
CA THR A 227 -0.79 15.17 8.52
C THR A 227 0.43 16.08 8.42
N THR A 228 0.87 16.42 7.20
CA THR A 228 2.09 17.18 6.94
C THR A 228 1.76 18.51 6.25
N THR A 229 2.18 19.61 6.83
CA THR A 229 1.98 20.96 6.25
C THR A 229 2.90 21.25 5.08
N ASN A 230 4.11 20.70 5.09
CA ASN A 230 5.12 20.87 4.05
C ASN A 230 5.62 19.51 3.53
N PRO A 231 4.85 18.84 2.66
CA PRO A 231 5.19 17.51 2.18
C PRO A 231 6.41 17.55 1.26
N HIS A 232 7.29 16.56 1.44
CA HIS A 232 8.50 16.39 0.63
C HIS A 232 8.84 14.90 0.47
N GLN A 233 9.60 14.59 -0.59
CA GLN A 233 9.90 13.21 -0.97
C GLN A 233 10.52 12.38 0.17
N ALA A 234 11.53 12.89 0.86
CA ALA A 234 12.22 12.16 1.91
C ALA A 234 11.27 11.74 3.05
N GLY A 235 10.30 12.60 3.40
CA GLY A 235 9.28 12.26 4.40
C GLY A 235 8.32 11.18 3.91
N PHE A 236 7.88 11.24 2.65
CA PHE A 236 7.05 10.19 2.06
C PHE A 236 7.80 8.85 1.95
N CYS A 237 9.08 8.86 1.57
CA CYS A 237 9.89 7.65 1.43
C CYS A 237 10.34 7.04 2.77
N THR A 238 10.12 7.73 3.89
CA THR A 238 10.39 7.14 5.22
C THR A 238 9.44 5.97 5.47
N VAL A 239 9.99 4.82 5.85
CA VAL A 239 9.19 3.63 6.19
C VAL A 239 8.53 3.85 7.55
N ILE A 240 7.21 3.69 7.62
CA ILE A 240 6.38 3.96 8.79
C ILE A 240 5.90 2.67 9.45
N ALA A 241 5.42 1.74 8.63
CA ALA A 241 4.75 0.53 9.09
C ALA A 241 5.17 -0.72 8.28
N GLY A 242 6.41 -0.73 7.76
CA GLY A 242 6.95 -1.83 6.96
C GLY A 242 6.30 -1.97 5.58
N GLU A 243 5.82 -0.87 5.02
CA GLU A 243 5.12 -0.82 3.73
C GLU A 243 6.05 -0.97 2.52
N SER A 244 7.34 -0.78 2.69
CA SER A 244 8.37 -0.97 1.66
C SER A 244 9.62 -1.62 2.22
N ALA A 245 10.43 -2.20 1.34
CA ALA A 245 11.74 -2.78 1.67
C ALA A 245 12.82 -1.70 1.69
#